data_004993f9d3ca7f662e33fbc2df829edc
#
_entry.id   004993f9d3ca7f662e33fbc2df829edc
#
_cell.length_a   1.000
_cell.length_b   1.000
_cell.length_c   1.000
_cell.angle_alpha   90.00
_cell.angle_beta   90.00
_cell.angle_gamma   90.00
#
_symmetry.space_group_name_H-M   'P 1'
#
loop_
_entity.id
_entity.type
_entity.pdbx_description
1 polymer ?
#
loop_
_entity_poly.entity_id
_entity_poly.type
_entity_poly.pdbx_seq_one_letter_code
_entity_poly.pdbx_strand_id
1 'polypeptide(L)'
;MSIRRPILFPAMCLALAVFCAATAQPLQPEGDNEFGGTPGMHLFLQSGFIRTHQADRLHFARMRHYREGYLDAVGHGEYARALSFSDSLIRTAERHPMAGVHFTDCYKERAGMFRKLHRDSEACMAYARAVKVQDSLLRLEQGEVIREKQESYELDRMALDAALLTAHHHKTTLVYVSLALLVIAAVVGAIYVGNRRTRRLQKELLLQMKHAHESELKKAAFVNSVCHEVRTPLNCIMGFSELLCAEEITPESRVQYCEIIRDNRRQLRFLFDDMLEVAYLENLHAPLPYQYTNLCAVCQAQLRIMKVKYPKPGIVYKGAIPVAEIALNTSDKYLTILISALLGNAYKFTQEGTISLECDRLGDDRVFVAVADTGCGIPPEKHGYVFERFTKLDPFSQGNGLGLYLCRLIVTHLHGEIYIDSGYTGGTRIVAILPRR
;
A
#
# COMPACT_ATOMS: atom_id res chain seq x y z
N MET A 1 -21.80 -12.05 -3.09
CA MET A 1 -20.95 -11.68 -4.25
C MET A 1 -19.51 -12.06 -3.92
N SER A 2 -19.07 -13.14 -4.53
CA SER A 2 -17.77 -13.80 -4.31
C SER A 2 -16.65 -12.94 -4.90
N ILE A 3 -15.72 -12.48 -4.07
CA ILE A 3 -14.53 -11.73 -4.48
C ILE A 3 -13.51 -12.76 -4.98
N ARG A 4 -13.33 -12.84 -6.31
CA ARG A 4 -12.24 -13.59 -6.93
C ARG A 4 -10.90 -13.02 -6.47
N ARG A 5 -10.12 -13.83 -5.76
CA ARG A 5 -8.71 -13.57 -5.45
C ARG A 5 -7.88 -13.61 -6.73
N PRO A 6 -6.94 -12.69 -6.95
CA PRO A 6 -6.10 -12.72 -8.14
C PRO A 6 -5.15 -13.91 -8.10
N ILE A 7 -5.16 -14.71 -9.19
CA ILE A 7 -4.35 -15.93 -9.45
C ILE A 7 -2.89 -15.58 -9.80
N LEU A 8 -2.33 -14.50 -9.29
CA LEU A 8 -0.97 -14.04 -9.63
C LEU A 8 0.13 -14.60 -8.71
N PHE A 9 -0.22 -15.21 -7.59
CA PHE A 9 0.77 -15.70 -6.63
C PHE A 9 1.42 -17.06 -7.01
N PRO A 10 0.76 -18.04 -7.64
CA PRO A 10 1.40 -19.32 -8.00
C PRO A 10 2.33 -19.21 -9.21
N ALA A 11 2.11 -18.30 -10.16
CA ALA A 11 2.97 -18.15 -11.34
C ALA A 11 4.35 -17.57 -10.99
N MET A 12 4.44 -16.72 -9.97
CA MET A 12 5.72 -16.13 -9.52
C MET A 12 6.57 -17.13 -8.73
N CYS A 13 5.94 -18.04 -7.97
CA CYS A 13 6.64 -19.12 -7.29
C CYS A 13 7.15 -20.17 -8.26
N LEU A 14 6.45 -20.47 -9.35
CA LEU A 14 6.89 -21.42 -10.37
C LEU A 14 8.09 -20.87 -11.19
N ALA A 15 8.09 -19.59 -11.50
CA ALA A 15 9.20 -18.94 -12.19
C ALA A 15 10.48 -18.91 -11.32
N LEU A 16 10.36 -18.69 -10.01
CA LEU A 16 11.50 -18.76 -9.08
C LEU A 16 12.02 -20.19 -8.91
N ALA A 17 11.15 -21.18 -8.87
CA ALA A 17 11.52 -22.59 -8.73
C ALA A 17 12.24 -23.11 -9.98
N VAL A 18 11.84 -22.71 -11.18
CA VAL A 18 12.50 -23.08 -12.44
C VAL A 18 13.87 -22.39 -12.56
N PHE A 19 14.00 -21.16 -12.05
CA PHE A 19 15.29 -20.44 -12.05
C PHE A 19 16.30 -21.05 -11.05
N CYS A 20 15.84 -21.49 -9.88
CA CYS A 20 16.70 -22.20 -8.91
C CYS A 20 17.12 -23.59 -9.40
N ALA A 21 16.29 -24.30 -10.18
CA ALA A 21 16.63 -25.59 -10.75
C ALA A 21 17.64 -25.52 -11.91
N ALA A 22 17.67 -24.40 -12.65
CA ALA A 22 18.61 -24.20 -13.76
C ALA A 22 20.03 -23.78 -13.33
N THR A 23 20.24 -23.37 -12.07
CA THR A 23 21.53 -22.94 -11.53
C THR A 23 22.17 -23.97 -10.57
N ALA A 24 21.50 -25.07 -10.30
CA ALA A 24 22.05 -26.14 -9.49
C ALA A 24 22.88 -27.09 -10.38
N GLN A 25 24.12 -26.71 -10.72
CA GLN A 25 25.14 -27.71 -11.06
C GLN A 25 25.48 -28.50 -9.79
N PRO A 26 25.55 -29.85 -9.85
CA PRO A 26 25.88 -30.63 -8.69
C PRO A 26 27.34 -30.32 -8.28
N LEU A 27 27.49 -29.74 -7.11
CA LEU A 27 28.76 -29.70 -6.41
C LEU A 27 29.18 -31.16 -6.17
N GLN A 28 30.26 -31.63 -6.86
CA GLN A 28 30.95 -32.85 -6.49
C GLN A 28 31.52 -32.66 -5.07
N PRO A 29 31.46 -33.69 -4.24
CA PRO A 29 32.00 -33.61 -2.89
C PRO A 29 33.49 -33.41 -2.95
N GLU A 30 34.02 -32.35 -2.37
CA GLU A 30 35.42 -32.21 -2.00
C GLU A 30 35.76 -33.33 -1.01
N GLY A 31 36.43 -34.35 -1.53
CA GLY A 31 37.12 -35.35 -0.72
C GLY A 31 38.42 -34.75 -0.21
N ASP A 32 38.55 -34.76 1.08
CA ASP A 32 39.82 -34.51 1.78
C ASP A 32 40.98 -35.24 1.15
N ASN A 33 41.97 -34.51 0.61
CA ASN A 33 43.29 -35.01 0.30
C ASN A 33 44.34 -34.05 0.86
N GLU A 34 44.57 -34.21 2.15
CA GLU A 34 45.91 -34.01 2.68
C GLU A 34 46.77 -35.13 2.13
N PHE A 35 47.66 -34.83 1.19
CA PHE A 35 49.00 -35.35 1.00
C PHE A 35 49.48 -34.88 -0.37
N GLY A 36 50.52 -34.05 -0.36
CA GLY A 36 51.21 -33.60 -1.57
C GLY A 36 51.86 -34.75 -2.31
N GLY A 37 51.31 -35.07 -3.47
CA GLY A 37 51.90 -35.99 -4.43
C GLY A 37 51.04 -35.98 -5.69
N THR A 38 51.61 -35.54 -6.78
CA THR A 38 51.00 -35.45 -8.09
C THR A 38 50.40 -36.79 -8.53
N PRO A 39 49.07 -36.87 -8.80
CA PRO A 39 48.39 -38.15 -9.12
C PRO A 39 48.70 -38.71 -10.52
N GLY A 40 49.55 -38.06 -11.29
CA GLY A 40 49.87 -38.49 -12.66
C GLY A 40 50.98 -39.53 -12.78
N MET A 41 51.82 -39.72 -11.75
CA MET A 41 53.02 -40.52 -11.85
C MET A 41 52.87 -41.99 -11.42
N HIS A 42 51.80 -42.34 -10.71
CA HIS A 42 51.56 -43.69 -10.23
C HIS A 42 50.91 -44.66 -11.22
N LEU A 43 50.19 -44.19 -12.20
CA LEU A 43 49.51 -45.07 -13.16
C LEU A 43 50.35 -45.40 -14.40
N PHE A 44 51.35 -44.60 -14.74
CA PHE A 44 52.18 -44.81 -15.88
C PHE A 44 53.32 -45.80 -15.59
N LEU A 45 53.62 -46.02 -14.33
CA LEU A 45 54.70 -46.89 -13.89
C LEU A 45 54.35 -48.41 -13.77
N GLN A 46 53.06 -48.76 -13.75
CA GLN A 46 52.65 -50.15 -13.54
C GLN A 46 52.49 -50.96 -14.84
N SER A 47 52.19 -50.40 -15.96
CA SER A 47 51.90 -51.17 -17.17
C SER A 47 53.12 -51.26 -18.16
N GLY A 48 53.98 -50.21 -18.14
CA GLY A 48 55.24 -50.25 -18.93
C GLY A 48 56.41 -50.96 -18.24
N PHE A 49 56.40 -50.97 -16.90
CA PHE A 49 57.50 -51.46 -16.06
C PHE A 49 57.68 -52.99 -16.06
N ILE A 50 56.65 -53.75 -16.39
CA ILE A 50 56.70 -55.24 -16.31
C ILE A 50 57.28 -55.83 -17.56
N ARG A 51 57.27 -55.19 -18.74
CA ARG A 51 57.87 -55.74 -19.98
C ARG A 51 59.29 -55.32 -20.20
N THR A 52 59.75 -54.18 -19.68
CA THR A 52 61.13 -53.70 -19.77
C THR A 52 62.05 -54.35 -18.74
N HIS A 53 61.55 -54.86 -17.62
CA HIS A 53 62.33 -55.37 -16.51
C HIS A 53 63.12 -56.68 -16.80
N GLN A 54 62.72 -57.49 -17.77
CA GLN A 54 63.38 -58.75 -17.99
C GLN A 54 64.63 -58.58 -18.89
N ALA A 55 64.53 -57.70 -19.90
CA ALA A 55 65.69 -57.35 -20.73
C ALA A 55 66.70 -56.51 -19.93
N ASP A 56 66.20 -55.56 -19.14
CA ASP A 56 67.01 -54.69 -18.29
C ASP A 56 67.77 -55.46 -17.19
N ARG A 57 67.15 -56.49 -16.58
CA ARG A 57 67.78 -57.33 -15.58
C ARG A 57 69.03 -58.06 -16.14
N LEU A 58 68.94 -58.54 -17.38
CA LEU A 58 70.06 -59.22 -18.02
C LEU A 58 71.23 -58.27 -18.30
N HIS A 59 70.86 -57.03 -18.76
CA HIS A 59 71.86 -56.00 -18.98
C HIS A 59 72.50 -55.49 -17.70
N PHE A 60 71.64 -55.31 -16.65
CA PHE A 60 72.12 -54.92 -15.30
C PHE A 60 73.07 -55.97 -14.70
N ALA A 61 72.73 -57.26 -14.84
CA ALA A 61 73.58 -58.35 -14.37
C ALA A 61 74.91 -58.38 -15.09
N ARG A 62 74.94 -58.12 -16.42
CA ARG A 62 76.21 -58.03 -17.21
C ARG A 62 77.03 -56.80 -16.81
N MET A 63 76.37 -55.65 -16.62
CA MET A 63 77.05 -54.42 -16.17
C MET A 63 77.67 -54.61 -14.78
N ARG A 64 76.94 -55.24 -13.85
CA ARG A 64 77.46 -55.60 -12.51
C ARG A 64 78.59 -56.47 -12.60
N HIS A 65 78.61 -57.58 -13.40
CA HIS A 65 79.65 -58.49 -13.59
C HIS A 65 80.95 -57.80 -14.14
N TYR A 66 80.74 -56.87 -15.13
CA TYR A 66 81.87 -56.09 -15.65
C TYR A 66 82.39 -55.09 -14.60
N ARG A 67 81.55 -54.55 -13.75
CA ARG A 67 81.93 -53.63 -12.68
C ARG A 67 82.73 -54.36 -11.59
N GLU A 68 82.23 -55.53 -11.17
CA GLU A 68 82.89 -56.34 -10.16
C GLU A 68 84.29 -56.84 -10.69
N GLY A 69 84.36 -57.32 -11.94
CA GLY A 69 85.60 -57.70 -12.58
C GLY A 69 86.60 -56.55 -12.75
N TYR A 70 86.07 -55.33 -13.00
CA TYR A 70 86.83 -54.08 -13.05
C TYR A 70 87.48 -53.79 -11.67
N LEU A 71 86.64 -53.80 -10.61
CA LEU A 71 87.07 -53.48 -9.26
C LEU A 71 88.11 -54.52 -8.74
N ASP A 72 87.86 -55.78 -9.01
CA ASP A 72 88.79 -56.86 -8.69
C ASP A 72 90.18 -56.72 -9.37
N ALA A 73 90.19 -56.47 -10.68
CA ALA A 73 91.40 -56.23 -11.44
C ALA A 73 92.12 -54.95 -10.98
N VAL A 74 91.45 -53.93 -10.60
CA VAL A 74 92.04 -52.71 -10.00
C VAL A 74 92.67 -53.01 -8.66
N GLY A 75 92.02 -53.84 -7.80
CA GLY A 75 92.51 -54.24 -6.50
C GLY A 75 93.78 -55.04 -6.56
N HIS A 76 93.98 -55.86 -7.61
CA HIS A 76 95.18 -56.65 -7.82
C HIS A 76 96.27 -55.93 -8.66
N GLY A 77 96.04 -54.69 -9.08
CA GLY A 77 96.96 -53.90 -9.89
C GLY A 77 97.05 -54.33 -11.37
N GLU A 78 96.11 -55.17 -11.85
CA GLU A 78 96.01 -55.65 -13.23
C GLU A 78 95.35 -54.64 -14.14
N TYR A 79 95.93 -53.43 -14.33
CA TYR A 79 95.27 -52.27 -15.00
C TYR A 79 94.89 -52.54 -16.47
N ALA A 80 95.65 -53.41 -17.20
CA ALA A 80 95.26 -53.78 -18.56
C ALA A 80 94.00 -54.65 -18.61
N ARG A 81 93.78 -55.53 -17.63
CA ARG A 81 92.56 -56.33 -17.48
C ARG A 81 91.40 -55.48 -17.01
N ALA A 82 91.61 -54.49 -16.10
CA ALA A 82 90.65 -53.56 -15.66
C ALA A 82 90.15 -52.73 -16.85
N LEU A 83 91.02 -52.34 -17.77
CA LEU A 83 90.70 -51.60 -18.98
C LEU A 83 89.74 -52.36 -19.90
N SER A 84 89.96 -53.71 -20.08
CA SER A 84 89.09 -54.56 -20.89
C SER A 84 87.66 -54.66 -20.30
N PHE A 85 87.54 -54.72 -18.98
CA PHE A 85 86.28 -54.71 -18.30
C PHE A 85 85.55 -53.31 -18.41
N SER A 86 86.29 -52.22 -18.29
CA SER A 86 85.83 -50.89 -18.50
C SER A 86 85.31 -50.66 -19.93
N ASP A 87 86.02 -51.17 -20.93
CA ASP A 87 85.56 -51.10 -22.33
C ASP A 87 84.31 -51.93 -22.57
N SER A 88 84.15 -53.06 -21.95
CA SER A 88 82.92 -53.88 -22.03
C SER A 88 81.77 -53.25 -21.33
N LEU A 89 81.98 -52.58 -20.16
CA LEU A 89 80.99 -51.82 -19.43
C LEU A 89 80.49 -50.66 -20.27
N ILE A 90 81.42 -49.84 -20.84
CA ILE A 90 81.07 -48.68 -21.65
C ILE A 90 80.32 -49.14 -22.92
N ARG A 91 80.77 -50.15 -23.65
CA ARG A 91 80.05 -50.66 -24.84
C ARG A 91 78.65 -51.19 -24.53
N THR A 92 78.46 -51.80 -23.37
CA THR A 92 77.13 -52.30 -22.94
C THR A 92 76.25 -51.17 -22.58
N ALA A 93 76.76 -50.17 -21.89
CA ALA A 93 76.04 -48.99 -21.51
C ALA A 93 75.68 -48.08 -22.72
N GLU A 94 76.58 -47.98 -23.72
CA GLU A 94 76.27 -47.22 -24.97
C GLU A 94 75.20 -47.91 -25.83
N ARG A 95 75.14 -49.23 -25.83
CA ARG A 95 74.11 -49.98 -26.60
C ARG A 95 72.76 -49.97 -25.93
N HIS A 96 72.70 -49.84 -24.63
CA HIS A 96 71.48 -49.85 -23.83
C HIS A 96 71.56 -48.73 -22.79
N PRO A 97 71.27 -47.48 -23.18
CA PRO A 97 71.31 -46.40 -22.25
C PRO A 97 70.20 -46.58 -21.18
N MET A 98 70.63 -46.73 -19.97
CA MET A 98 69.79 -46.97 -18.81
C MET A 98 69.79 -45.72 -17.92
N ALA A 99 68.65 -45.28 -17.46
CA ALA A 99 68.57 -44.19 -16.50
C ALA A 99 69.32 -44.51 -15.21
N GLY A 100 70.15 -43.62 -14.73
CA GLY A 100 70.89 -43.73 -13.48
C GLY A 100 72.28 -44.35 -13.58
N VAL A 101 72.79 -44.73 -14.77
CA VAL A 101 74.23 -45.16 -14.96
C VAL A 101 75.07 -43.93 -15.31
N HIS A 102 75.94 -43.51 -14.40
CA HIS A 102 76.79 -42.36 -14.60
C HIS A 102 77.93 -42.70 -15.56
N PHE A 103 77.66 -42.63 -16.89
CA PHE A 103 78.65 -42.85 -17.94
C PHE A 103 79.96 -42.04 -17.77
N THR A 104 79.78 -40.84 -17.21
CA THR A 104 80.85 -39.92 -16.92
C THR A 104 81.92 -40.56 -16.05
N ASP A 105 81.49 -41.30 -15.01
CA ASP A 105 82.41 -41.95 -14.07
C ASP A 105 83.13 -43.13 -14.71
N CYS A 106 82.46 -43.90 -15.58
CA CYS A 106 83.10 -44.98 -16.34
C CYS A 106 84.21 -44.44 -17.23
N TYR A 107 84.00 -43.29 -17.88
CA TYR A 107 85.04 -42.65 -18.70
C TYR A 107 86.19 -42.07 -17.86
N LYS A 108 85.87 -41.51 -16.65
CA LYS A 108 86.89 -41.02 -15.71
C LYS A 108 87.77 -42.16 -15.14
N GLU A 109 87.10 -43.26 -14.74
CA GLU A 109 87.79 -44.47 -14.26
C GLU A 109 88.70 -45.03 -15.33
N ARG A 110 88.19 -45.12 -16.59
CA ARG A 110 89.03 -45.57 -17.73
C ARG A 110 90.24 -44.66 -17.95
N ALA A 111 90.05 -43.37 -17.89
CA ALA A 111 91.15 -42.42 -17.98
C ALA A 111 92.15 -42.58 -16.87
N GLY A 112 91.73 -42.88 -15.63
CA GLY A 112 92.55 -43.22 -14.49
C GLY A 112 93.44 -44.48 -14.74
N MET A 113 92.84 -45.49 -15.40
CA MET A 113 93.59 -46.72 -15.74
C MET A 113 94.67 -46.48 -16.80
N PHE A 114 94.36 -45.70 -17.86
CA PHE A 114 95.32 -45.28 -18.85
C PHE A 114 96.50 -44.52 -18.23
N ARG A 115 96.26 -43.65 -17.24
CA ARG A 115 97.32 -42.96 -16.50
C ARG A 115 98.19 -43.92 -15.72
N LYS A 116 97.65 -44.93 -15.08
CA LYS A 116 98.31 -45.95 -14.34
C LYS A 116 99.25 -46.83 -15.25
N LEU A 117 98.86 -46.95 -16.54
CA LEU A 117 99.59 -47.66 -17.58
C LEU A 117 100.55 -46.70 -18.36
N HIS A 118 100.77 -45.47 -17.92
CA HIS A 118 101.60 -44.45 -18.59
C HIS A 118 101.19 -44.17 -20.03
N ARG A 119 99.90 -44.29 -20.32
CA ARG A 119 99.28 -43.99 -21.66
C ARG A 119 98.52 -42.66 -21.60
N ASP A 120 99.26 -41.56 -21.44
CA ASP A 120 98.72 -40.24 -21.15
C ASP A 120 97.89 -39.69 -22.29
N SER A 121 98.22 -39.98 -23.54
CA SER A 121 97.40 -39.52 -24.71
C SER A 121 96.01 -40.14 -24.69
N GLU A 122 95.90 -41.42 -24.36
CA GLU A 122 94.60 -42.13 -24.29
C GLU A 122 93.79 -41.75 -23.03
N ALA A 123 94.51 -41.46 -21.96
CA ALA A 123 93.89 -40.91 -20.74
C ALA A 123 93.24 -39.54 -21.03
N CYS A 124 93.96 -38.70 -21.75
CA CYS A 124 93.42 -37.37 -22.14
C CYS A 124 92.15 -37.47 -23.04
N MET A 125 92.18 -38.43 -23.99
CA MET A 125 91.03 -38.70 -24.85
C MET A 125 89.78 -39.21 -24.04
N ALA A 126 90.03 -40.06 -23.07
CA ALA A 126 88.99 -40.61 -22.20
C ALA A 126 88.37 -39.50 -21.30
N TYR A 127 89.19 -38.61 -20.73
CA TYR A 127 88.70 -37.44 -20.02
C TYR A 127 87.91 -36.50 -20.93
N ALA A 128 88.39 -36.23 -22.14
CA ALA A 128 87.67 -35.40 -23.09
C ALA A 128 86.29 -35.99 -23.42
N ARG A 129 86.22 -37.32 -23.53
CA ARG A 129 84.88 -37.99 -23.69
C ARG A 129 84.03 -37.89 -22.45
N ALA A 130 84.55 -38.01 -21.23
CA ALA A 130 83.82 -37.85 -20.00
C ALA A 130 83.19 -36.45 -19.91
N VAL A 131 83.95 -35.42 -20.22
CA VAL A 131 83.47 -34.01 -20.28
C VAL A 131 82.37 -33.85 -21.31
N LYS A 132 82.53 -34.41 -22.51
CA LYS A 132 81.54 -34.33 -23.56
C LYS A 132 80.25 -35.01 -23.19
N VAL A 133 80.30 -36.17 -22.55
CA VAL A 133 79.09 -36.84 -22.05
C VAL A 133 78.41 -36.05 -20.93
N GLN A 134 79.23 -35.51 -20.02
CA GLN A 134 78.72 -34.69 -18.91
C GLN A 134 78.00 -33.41 -19.43
N ASP A 135 78.55 -32.70 -20.42
CA ASP A 135 77.98 -31.54 -21.05
C ASP A 135 76.63 -31.87 -21.76
N SER A 136 76.60 -33.04 -22.44
CA SER A 136 75.37 -33.52 -23.08
C SER A 136 74.26 -33.85 -22.10
N LEU A 137 74.58 -34.46 -20.94
CA LEU A 137 73.57 -34.73 -19.88
C LEU A 137 73.07 -33.47 -19.24
N LEU A 138 74.00 -32.53 -18.94
CA LEU A 138 73.60 -31.22 -18.40
C LEU A 138 72.61 -30.44 -19.33
N ARG A 139 72.89 -30.49 -20.65
CA ARG A 139 71.96 -29.86 -21.65
C ARG A 139 70.65 -30.57 -21.68
N LEU A 140 70.53 -31.87 -21.57
CA LEU A 140 69.27 -32.62 -21.53
C LEU A 140 68.50 -32.30 -20.26
N GLU A 141 69.16 -32.32 -19.09
CA GLU A 141 68.47 -31.89 -17.83
C GLU A 141 67.99 -30.47 -17.85
N GLN A 142 68.79 -29.52 -18.35
CA GLN A 142 68.36 -28.14 -18.50
C GLN A 142 67.17 -28.01 -19.47
N GLY A 143 67.18 -28.79 -20.57
CA GLY A 143 66.10 -28.83 -21.53
C GLY A 143 64.77 -29.35 -20.92
N GLU A 144 64.88 -30.41 -20.11
CA GLU A 144 63.68 -30.97 -19.41
C GLU A 144 63.12 -30.00 -18.38
N VAL A 145 63.94 -29.32 -17.57
CA VAL A 145 63.56 -28.34 -16.58
C VAL A 145 62.93 -27.14 -17.27
N ILE A 146 63.47 -26.69 -18.43
CA ILE A 146 62.85 -25.58 -19.19
C ILE A 146 61.46 -25.98 -19.72
N ARG A 147 61.33 -27.19 -20.26
CA ARG A 147 60.07 -27.71 -20.80
C ARG A 147 59.01 -27.84 -19.70
N GLU A 148 59.37 -28.41 -18.56
CA GLU A 148 58.52 -28.56 -17.42
C GLU A 148 58.00 -27.19 -16.91
N LYS A 149 58.90 -26.19 -16.83
CA LYS A 149 58.53 -24.83 -16.48
C LYS A 149 57.61 -24.14 -17.52
N GLN A 150 57.84 -24.41 -18.80
CA GLN A 150 56.98 -23.90 -19.86
C GLN A 150 55.59 -24.52 -19.81
N GLU A 151 55.46 -25.82 -19.64
CA GLU A 151 54.21 -26.52 -19.49
C GLU A 151 53.42 -26.00 -18.24
N SER A 152 54.13 -25.84 -17.11
CA SER A 152 53.55 -25.25 -15.90
C SER A 152 53.04 -23.82 -16.13
N TYR A 153 53.83 -22.98 -16.80
CA TYR A 153 53.43 -21.61 -17.12
C TYR A 153 52.20 -21.53 -18.04
N GLU A 154 52.11 -22.40 -19.04
CA GLU A 154 50.94 -22.47 -19.92
C GLU A 154 49.69 -22.93 -19.18
N LEU A 155 49.78 -23.90 -18.26
CA LEU A 155 48.70 -24.34 -17.41
C LEU A 155 48.20 -23.22 -16.48
N ASP A 156 49.13 -22.52 -15.83
CA ASP A 156 48.80 -21.38 -14.95
C ASP A 156 48.12 -20.25 -15.73
N ARG A 157 48.58 -19.97 -16.95
CA ARG A 157 47.96 -18.99 -17.84
C ARG A 157 46.53 -19.38 -18.25
N MET A 158 46.32 -20.65 -18.64
CA MET A 158 44.98 -21.14 -18.96
C MET A 158 44.06 -21.11 -17.76
N ALA A 159 44.52 -21.41 -16.57
CA ALA A 159 43.75 -21.32 -15.32
C ALA A 159 43.37 -19.88 -15.00
N LEU A 160 44.31 -18.93 -15.21
CA LEU A 160 44.03 -17.50 -15.03
C LEU A 160 42.98 -16.98 -16.03
N ASP A 161 43.13 -17.32 -17.30
CA ASP A 161 42.20 -16.92 -18.34
C ASP A 161 40.77 -17.49 -18.08
N ALA A 162 40.69 -18.76 -17.65
CA ALA A 162 39.45 -19.39 -17.24
C ALA A 162 38.82 -18.69 -16.02
N ALA A 163 39.63 -18.33 -15.02
CA ALA A 163 39.17 -17.61 -13.83
C ALA A 163 38.66 -16.18 -14.18
N LEU A 164 39.35 -15.49 -15.06
CA LEU A 164 38.89 -14.16 -15.56
C LEU A 164 37.59 -14.25 -16.33
N LEU A 165 37.44 -15.27 -17.18
CA LEU A 165 36.19 -15.50 -17.93
C LEU A 165 35.01 -15.79 -17.00
N THR A 166 35.22 -16.66 -16.01
CA THR A 166 34.18 -16.97 -15.01
C THR A 166 33.83 -15.75 -14.16
N ALA A 167 34.80 -14.96 -13.73
CA ALA A 167 34.57 -13.69 -13.01
C ALA A 167 33.77 -12.70 -13.86
N HIS A 168 34.07 -12.59 -15.16
CA HIS A 168 33.29 -11.74 -16.08
C HIS A 168 31.87 -12.23 -16.22
N HIS A 169 31.64 -13.53 -16.38
CA HIS A 169 30.28 -14.10 -16.43
C HIS A 169 29.49 -13.86 -15.14
N HIS A 170 30.12 -14.05 -13.99
CA HIS A 170 29.42 -13.73 -12.71
C HIS A 170 29.05 -12.26 -12.59
N LYS A 171 29.95 -11.35 -12.98
CA LYS A 171 29.65 -9.91 -12.97
C LYS A 171 28.49 -9.55 -13.89
N THR A 172 28.48 -10.07 -15.12
CA THR A 172 27.39 -9.81 -16.08
C THR A 172 26.07 -10.41 -15.61
N THR A 173 26.08 -11.63 -15.05
CA THR A 173 24.89 -12.27 -14.49
C THR A 173 24.32 -11.46 -13.33
N LEU A 174 25.16 -10.96 -12.40
CA LEU A 174 24.71 -10.09 -11.31
C LEU A 174 24.05 -8.81 -11.80
N VAL A 175 24.60 -8.19 -12.87
CA VAL A 175 23.99 -6.99 -13.48
C VAL A 175 22.61 -7.31 -14.05
N TYR A 176 22.46 -8.42 -14.78
CA TYR A 176 21.14 -8.79 -15.33
C TYR A 176 20.13 -9.13 -14.24
N VAL A 177 20.53 -9.85 -13.19
CA VAL A 177 19.66 -10.18 -12.06
C VAL A 177 19.22 -8.90 -11.31
N SER A 178 20.16 -7.98 -11.07
CA SER A 178 19.83 -6.70 -10.41
C SER A 178 18.88 -5.85 -11.25
N LEU A 179 19.07 -5.80 -12.57
CA LEU A 179 18.17 -5.09 -13.48
C LEU A 179 16.77 -5.72 -13.49
N ALA A 180 16.70 -7.06 -13.54
CA ALA A 180 15.42 -7.78 -13.48
C ALA A 180 14.68 -7.52 -12.16
N LEU A 181 15.37 -7.51 -11.02
CA LEU A 181 14.80 -7.18 -9.73
C LEU A 181 14.26 -5.73 -9.67
N LEU A 182 14.98 -4.77 -10.25
CA LEU A 182 14.52 -3.39 -10.35
C LEU A 182 13.23 -3.27 -11.18
N VAL A 183 13.14 -3.98 -12.30
CA VAL A 183 11.94 -3.99 -13.14
C VAL A 183 10.75 -4.59 -12.37
N ILE A 184 10.98 -5.72 -11.69
CA ILE A 184 9.94 -6.36 -10.87
C ILE A 184 9.47 -5.40 -9.75
N ALA A 185 10.40 -4.76 -9.04
CA ALA A 185 10.07 -3.80 -8.00
C ALA A 185 9.26 -2.60 -8.55
N ALA A 186 9.61 -2.09 -9.72
CA ALA A 186 8.87 -1.02 -10.38
C ALA A 186 7.45 -1.44 -10.76
N VAL A 187 7.27 -2.64 -11.30
CA VAL A 187 5.94 -3.20 -11.65
C VAL A 187 5.09 -3.41 -10.40
N VAL A 188 5.65 -4.00 -9.34
CA VAL A 188 4.96 -4.20 -8.06
C VAL A 188 4.57 -2.84 -7.45
N GLY A 189 5.47 -1.86 -7.48
CA GLY A 189 5.21 -0.49 -7.04
C GLY A 189 4.06 0.17 -7.82
N ALA A 190 4.06 0.05 -9.13
CA ALA A 190 2.99 0.58 -9.99
C ALA A 190 1.64 -0.08 -9.71
N ILE A 191 1.60 -1.40 -9.55
CA ILE A 191 0.39 -2.15 -9.17
C ILE A 191 -0.11 -1.71 -7.78
N TYR A 192 0.79 -1.56 -6.80
CA TYR A 192 0.44 -1.11 -5.46
C TYR A 192 -0.17 0.30 -5.47
N VAL A 193 0.46 1.25 -6.17
CA VAL A 193 -0.05 2.63 -6.31
C VAL A 193 -1.40 2.64 -7.03
N GLY A 194 -1.53 1.87 -8.13
CA GLY A 194 -2.78 1.71 -8.88
C GLY A 194 -3.91 1.17 -7.98
N ASN A 195 -3.67 0.09 -7.26
CA ASN A 195 -4.64 -0.51 -6.36
C ASN A 195 -5.03 0.45 -5.22
N ARG A 196 -4.07 1.20 -4.67
CA ARG A 196 -4.33 2.20 -3.63
C ARG A 196 -5.22 3.34 -4.15
N ARG A 197 -4.97 3.81 -5.39
CA ARG A 197 -5.79 4.85 -6.05
C ARG A 197 -7.21 4.34 -6.31
N THR A 198 -7.34 3.14 -6.85
CA THR A 198 -8.65 2.52 -7.11
C THR A 198 -9.48 2.35 -5.83
N ARG A 199 -8.85 1.87 -4.75
CA ARG A 199 -9.52 1.75 -3.44
C ARG A 199 -9.99 3.09 -2.87
N ARG A 200 -9.23 4.18 -3.08
CA ARG A 200 -9.65 5.53 -2.66
C ARG A 200 -10.87 5.99 -3.45
N LEU A 201 -10.83 5.87 -4.79
CA LEU A 201 -11.94 6.23 -5.65
C LEU A 201 -13.20 5.41 -5.36
N GLN A 202 -13.07 4.11 -5.09
CA GLN A 202 -14.20 3.27 -4.69
C GLN A 202 -14.84 3.72 -3.37
N LYS A 203 -14.04 4.11 -2.38
CA LYS A 203 -14.55 4.65 -1.11
C LYS A 203 -15.28 5.98 -1.29
N GLU A 204 -14.72 6.89 -2.09
CA GLU A 204 -15.36 8.16 -2.43
C GLU A 204 -16.70 7.95 -3.16
N LEU A 205 -16.69 7.07 -4.17
CA LEU A 205 -17.90 6.73 -4.91
C LEU A 205 -18.97 6.12 -3.99
N LEU A 206 -18.58 5.20 -3.11
CA LEU A 206 -19.49 4.57 -2.15
C LEU A 206 -20.11 5.62 -1.19
N LEU A 207 -19.31 6.57 -0.72
CA LEU A 207 -19.78 7.68 0.10
C LEU A 207 -20.79 8.56 -0.66
N GLN A 208 -20.46 8.93 -1.89
CA GLN A 208 -21.38 9.72 -2.74
C GLN A 208 -22.69 8.97 -3.01
N MET A 209 -22.60 7.67 -3.34
CA MET A 209 -23.81 6.84 -3.52
C MET A 209 -24.64 6.76 -2.25
N LYS A 210 -24.01 6.65 -1.07
CA LYS A 210 -24.72 6.64 0.20
C LYS A 210 -25.43 7.95 0.46
N HIS A 211 -24.76 9.09 0.26
CA HIS A 211 -25.38 10.41 0.38
C HIS A 211 -26.52 10.62 -0.62
N ALA A 212 -26.32 10.20 -1.88
CA ALA A 212 -27.39 10.28 -2.89
C ALA A 212 -28.60 9.43 -2.49
N HIS A 213 -28.37 8.19 -2.03
CA HIS A 213 -29.44 7.30 -1.58
C HIS A 213 -30.19 7.85 -0.35
N GLU A 214 -29.45 8.38 0.65
CA GLU A 214 -30.08 9.05 1.80
C GLU A 214 -30.92 10.28 1.37
N SER A 215 -30.43 11.04 0.38
CA SER A 215 -31.19 12.16 -0.18
C SER A 215 -32.47 11.70 -0.87
N GLU A 216 -32.40 10.63 -1.68
CA GLU A 216 -33.57 10.06 -2.35
C GLU A 216 -34.59 9.50 -1.33
N LEU A 217 -34.15 8.81 -0.28
CA LEU A 217 -35.05 8.37 0.80
C LEU A 217 -35.74 9.54 1.50
N LYS A 218 -35.01 10.63 1.79
CA LYS A 218 -35.59 11.85 2.38
C LYS A 218 -36.61 12.50 1.46
N LYS A 219 -36.35 12.55 0.13
CA LYS A 219 -37.30 13.03 -0.87
C LYS A 219 -38.57 12.16 -0.92
N ALA A 220 -38.41 10.83 -0.95
CA ALA A 220 -39.55 9.91 -0.97
C ALA A 220 -40.41 10.04 0.30
N ALA A 221 -39.76 10.11 1.47
CA ALA A 221 -40.45 10.33 2.74
C ALA A 221 -41.22 11.69 2.75
N PHE A 222 -40.60 12.75 2.20
CA PHE A 222 -41.22 14.04 2.03
C PHE A 222 -42.49 13.94 1.19
N VAL A 223 -42.43 13.36 -0.01
CA VAL A 223 -43.59 13.19 -0.90
C VAL A 223 -44.72 12.41 -0.21
N ASN A 224 -44.38 11.30 0.45
CA ASN A 224 -45.37 10.50 1.18
C ASN A 224 -46.04 11.29 2.30
N SER A 225 -45.30 12.09 3.08
CA SER A 225 -45.83 12.92 4.14
C SER A 225 -46.75 14.01 3.59
N VAL A 226 -46.35 14.66 2.49
CA VAL A 226 -47.16 15.63 1.79
C VAL A 226 -48.51 15.03 1.33
N CYS A 227 -48.44 13.88 0.65
CA CYS A 227 -49.66 13.20 0.18
C CYS A 227 -50.62 12.88 1.33
N HIS A 228 -50.07 12.47 2.49
CA HIS A 228 -50.88 12.17 3.68
C HIS A 228 -51.50 13.44 4.25
N GLU A 229 -50.72 14.54 4.44
CA GLU A 229 -51.21 15.79 5.01
C GLU A 229 -52.19 16.55 4.08
N VAL A 230 -52.12 16.33 2.76
CA VAL A 230 -53.11 16.86 1.78
C VAL A 230 -54.39 16.02 1.78
N ARG A 231 -54.30 14.70 1.87
CA ARG A 231 -55.44 13.79 1.78
C ARG A 231 -56.45 14.02 2.91
N THR A 232 -55.99 14.27 4.12
CA THR A 232 -56.87 14.42 5.30
C THR A 232 -57.82 15.63 5.12
N PRO A 233 -57.40 16.87 4.92
CA PRO A 233 -58.29 18.02 4.74
C PRO A 233 -59.10 17.91 3.46
N LEU A 234 -58.54 17.30 2.38
CA LEU A 234 -59.30 17.11 1.13
C LEU A 234 -60.47 16.16 1.32
N ASN A 235 -60.26 15.02 2.00
CA ASN A 235 -61.35 14.07 2.30
C ASN A 235 -62.43 14.70 3.19
N CYS A 236 -62.02 15.55 4.16
CA CYS A 236 -62.98 16.31 4.98
C CYS A 236 -63.80 17.28 4.10
N ILE A 237 -63.17 18.03 3.22
CA ILE A 237 -63.87 18.95 2.30
C ILE A 237 -64.85 18.16 1.43
N MET A 238 -64.42 17.06 0.83
CA MET A 238 -65.27 16.23 -0.05
C MET A 238 -66.45 15.66 0.73
N GLY A 239 -66.19 14.99 1.86
CA GLY A 239 -67.27 14.34 2.65
C GLY A 239 -68.30 15.33 3.17
N PHE A 240 -67.84 16.46 3.73
CA PHE A 240 -68.82 17.48 4.20
C PHE A 240 -69.52 18.22 3.05
N SER A 241 -68.92 18.32 1.88
CA SER A 241 -69.55 18.83 0.68
C SER A 241 -70.70 17.91 0.20
N GLU A 242 -70.46 16.58 0.24
CA GLU A 242 -71.50 15.58 -0.07
C GLU A 242 -72.61 15.62 0.92
N LEU A 243 -72.36 15.79 2.24
CA LEU A 243 -73.33 15.91 3.27
C LEU A 243 -74.18 17.22 3.09
N LEU A 244 -73.60 18.31 2.58
CA LEU A 244 -74.28 19.53 2.27
C LEU A 244 -75.33 19.43 1.11
N CYS A 245 -75.17 18.42 0.25
CA CYS A 245 -76.07 18.10 -0.86
C CYS A 245 -77.22 17.16 -0.45
N ALA A 246 -77.26 16.66 0.79
CA ALA A 246 -78.36 15.81 1.25
C ALA A 246 -79.65 16.59 1.38
N GLU A 247 -80.77 15.92 1.07
CA GLU A 247 -82.13 16.58 1.00
C GLU A 247 -82.65 17.06 2.36
N GLU A 248 -82.27 16.39 3.47
CA GLU A 248 -82.73 16.72 4.84
C GLU A 248 -81.58 17.21 5.73
N ILE A 249 -81.19 18.45 5.63
CA ILE A 249 -80.16 19.10 6.44
C ILE A 249 -80.75 20.25 7.31
N THR A 250 -80.39 20.21 8.61
CA THR A 250 -80.84 21.35 9.49
C THR A 250 -79.99 22.60 9.19
N PRO A 251 -80.60 23.83 9.40
CA PRO A 251 -79.79 25.03 9.20
C PRO A 251 -78.54 25.11 10.04
N GLU A 252 -78.57 24.62 11.27
CA GLU A 252 -77.47 24.57 12.21
C GLU A 252 -76.30 23.62 11.65
N SER A 253 -76.67 22.41 11.19
CA SER A 253 -75.73 21.46 10.59
C SER A 253 -75.11 22.04 9.31
N ARG A 254 -75.88 22.79 8.52
CA ARG A 254 -75.36 23.45 7.30
C ARG A 254 -74.30 24.47 7.62
N VAL A 255 -74.50 25.29 8.65
CA VAL A 255 -73.53 26.29 9.10
C VAL A 255 -72.26 25.59 9.59
N GLN A 256 -72.39 24.51 10.42
CA GLN A 256 -71.31 23.76 10.97
C GLN A 256 -70.48 23.10 9.86
N TYR A 257 -71.12 22.46 8.85
CA TYR A 257 -70.42 21.84 7.73
C TYR A 257 -69.65 22.86 6.87
N CYS A 258 -70.29 24.04 6.63
CA CYS A 258 -69.63 25.14 5.95
C CYS A 258 -68.37 25.65 6.70
N GLU A 259 -68.43 25.70 8.04
CA GLU A 259 -67.27 26.08 8.85
C GLU A 259 -66.16 25.04 8.76
N ILE A 260 -66.45 23.72 8.88
CA ILE A 260 -65.49 22.66 8.72
C ILE A 260 -64.84 22.74 7.34
N ILE A 261 -65.56 22.89 6.27
CA ILE A 261 -65.02 23.03 4.91
C ILE A 261 -64.10 24.26 4.80
N ARG A 262 -64.54 25.41 5.39
CA ARG A 262 -63.78 26.67 5.38
C ARG A 262 -62.39 26.48 6.12
N ASP A 263 -62.40 25.80 7.24
CA ASP A 263 -61.20 25.56 8.06
C ASP A 263 -60.24 24.59 7.37
N ASN A 264 -60.75 23.48 6.81
CA ASN A 264 -59.92 22.56 6.05
C ASN A 264 -59.35 23.21 4.76
N ARG A 265 -60.09 24.09 4.10
CA ARG A 265 -59.57 24.90 2.98
C ARG A 265 -58.45 25.84 3.42
N ARG A 266 -58.58 26.49 4.60
CA ARG A 266 -57.51 27.35 5.15
C ARG A 266 -56.27 26.51 5.49
N GLN A 267 -56.46 25.33 6.11
CA GLN A 267 -55.38 24.43 6.47
C GLN A 267 -54.64 23.96 5.22
N LEU A 268 -55.34 23.58 4.17
CA LEU A 268 -54.75 23.16 2.89
C LEU A 268 -53.93 24.29 2.25
N ARG A 269 -54.45 25.52 2.27
CA ARG A 269 -53.73 26.69 1.76
C ARG A 269 -52.44 26.93 2.55
N PHE A 270 -52.49 26.93 3.87
CA PHE A 270 -51.28 27.10 4.69
C PHE A 270 -50.25 26.00 4.45
N LEU A 271 -50.68 24.75 4.25
CA LEU A 271 -49.78 23.66 3.93
C LEU A 271 -49.03 23.93 2.60
N PHE A 272 -49.76 24.37 1.56
CA PHE A 272 -49.11 24.70 0.28
C PHE A 272 -48.21 25.93 0.38
N ASP A 273 -48.61 26.98 1.10
CA ASP A 273 -47.80 28.18 1.30
C ASP A 273 -46.48 27.81 2.04
N ASP A 274 -46.52 27.01 3.12
CA ASP A 274 -45.38 26.52 3.85
C ASP A 274 -44.45 25.66 2.96
N MET A 275 -45.03 24.75 2.16
CA MET A 275 -44.27 23.91 1.24
C MET A 275 -43.54 24.71 0.18
N LEU A 276 -44.17 25.72 -0.39
CA LEU A 276 -43.55 26.59 -1.39
C LEU A 276 -42.40 27.41 -0.78
N GLU A 277 -42.55 27.92 0.44
CA GLU A 277 -41.49 28.66 1.13
C GLU A 277 -40.33 27.70 1.54
N VAL A 278 -40.62 26.48 2.00
CA VAL A 278 -39.61 25.47 2.29
C VAL A 278 -38.84 25.10 1.01
N ALA A 279 -39.57 24.80 -0.09
CA ALA A 279 -38.93 24.45 -1.36
C ALA A 279 -38.08 25.60 -1.92
N TYR A 280 -38.53 26.83 -1.77
CA TYR A 280 -37.80 28.03 -2.17
C TYR A 280 -36.50 28.17 -1.35
N LEU A 281 -36.61 28.14 -0.01
CA LEU A 281 -35.44 28.30 0.87
C LEU A 281 -34.42 27.18 0.72
N GLU A 282 -34.85 25.94 0.51
CA GLU A 282 -33.92 24.79 0.32
C GLU A 282 -33.11 24.88 -0.96
N ASN A 283 -33.67 25.49 -2.02
CA ASN A 283 -32.99 25.65 -3.31
C ASN A 283 -32.39 27.05 -3.47
N LEU A 284 -32.47 27.89 -2.44
CA LEU A 284 -31.92 29.23 -2.48
C LEU A 284 -30.39 29.19 -2.30
N HIS A 285 -29.66 29.50 -3.36
CA HIS A 285 -28.19 29.61 -3.34
C HIS A 285 -27.71 31.06 -3.21
N ALA A 286 -28.60 32.04 -3.36
CA ALA A 286 -28.29 33.43 -3.22
C ALA A 286 -28.68 33.93 -1.80
N PRO A 287 -28.00 34.94 -1.27
CA PRO A 287 -28.42 35.55 -0.01
C PRO A 287 -29.85 36.12 -0.13
N LEU A 288 -30.62 36.09 0.97
CA LEU A 288 -31.90 36.71 1.05
C LEU A 288 -31.78 38.24 0.83
N PRO A 289 -32.80 38.90 0.29
CA PRO A 289 -32.79 40.36 0.18
C PRO A 289 -32.85 40.97 1.59
N TYR A 290 -31.81 41.67 1.98
CA TYR A 290 -31.72 42.36 3.26
C TYR A 290 -32.15 43.81 3.14
N GLN A 291 -32.85 44.28 4.15
CA GLN A 291 -33.21 45.69 4.33
C GLN A 291 -33.18 46.08 5.80
N TYR A 292 -33.09 47.35 6.07
CA TYR A 292 -33.19 47.86 7.42
C TYR A 292 -34.62 47.67 7.94
N THR A 293 -34.76 46.88 9.00
CA THR A 293 -36.05 46.55 9.63
C THR A 293 -35.95 46.86 11.12
N ASN A 294 -37.01 47.47 11.65
CA ASN A 294 -37.17 47.69 13.10
C ASN A 294 -37.78 46.44 13.73
N LEU A 295 -36.96 45.65 14.45
CA LEU A 295 -37.35 44.40 15.12
C LEU A 295 -38.55 44.65 16.06
N CYS A 296 -38.51 45.71 16.87
CA CYS A 296 -39.56 46.05 17.83
C CYS A 296 -40.89 46.31 17.13
N ALA A 297 -40.87 47.01 16.00
CA ALA A 297 -42.07 47.29 15.23
C ALA A 297 -42.73 46.03 14.66
N VAL A 298 -41.92 45.10 14.10
CA VAL A 298 -42.39 43.80 13.60
C VAL A 298 -42.99 42.96 14.74
N CYS A 299 -42.28 42.84 15.87
CA CYS A 299 -42.77 42.11 17.04
C CYS A 299 -44.10 42.67 17.54
N GLN A 300 -44.22 43.99 17.68
CA GLN A 300 -45.47 44.66 18.12
C GLN A 300 -46.61 44.42 17.13
N ALA A 301 -46.32 44.50 15.82
CA ALA A 301 -47.34 44.27 14.79
C ALA A 301 -47.87 42.82 14.84
N GLN A 302 -46.95 41.83 14.92
CA GLN A 302 -47.34 40.42 14.99
C GLN A 302 -48.12 40.09 16.27
N LEU A 303 -47.71 40.60 17.42
CA LEU A 303 -48.43 40.42 18.69
C LEU A 303 -49.83 41.02 18.62
N ARG A 304 -49.98 42.20 17.98
CA ARG A 304 -51.28 42.85 17.77
C ARG A 304 -52.19 42.04 16.84
N ILE A 305 -51.64 41.51 15.75
CA ILE A 305 -52.32 40.60 14.82
C ILE A 305 -52.86 39.38 15.57
N MET A 306 -52.00 38.74 16.40
CA MET A 306 -52.41 37.58 17.20
C MET A 306 -53.56 37.88 18.15
N LYS A 307 -53.55 39.02 18.86
CA LYS A 307 -54.63 39.45 19.77
C LYS A 307 -55.98 39.65 19.05
N VAL A 308 -55.92 40.20 17.84
CA VAL A 308 -57.12 40.53 17.08
C VAL A 308 -57.69 39.36 16.30
N LYS A 309 -56.78 38.58 15.64
CA LYS A 309 -57.19 37.52 14.71
C LYS A 309 -57.54 36.21 15.39
N TYR A 310 -56.88 35.96 16.54
CA TYR A 310 -56.98 34.71 17.28
C TYR A 310 -57.34 34.94 18.75
N PRO A 311 -58.56 35.60 19.00
CA PRO A 311 -59.06 35.76 20.36
C PRO A 311 -59.41 34.35 20.92
N LYS A 312 -58.77 33.95 22.01
CA LYS A 312 -59.14 32.74 22.71
C LYS A 312 -59.38 33.05 24.18
N PRO A 313 -60.57 32.75 24.70
CA PRO A 313 -60.84 32.92 26.13
C PRO A 313 -59.84 32.15 26.96
N GLY A 314 -59.27 32.78 27.96
CA GLY A 314 -58.25 32.18 28.84
C GLY A 314 -56.78 32.35 28.39
N ILE A 315 -56.51 32.96 27.20
CA ILE A 315 -55.13 33.27 26.78
C ILE A 315 -54.80 34.74 26.98
N VAL A 316 -53.74 35.03 27.71
CA VAL A 316 -53.18 36.36 27.91
C VAL A 316 -51.93 36.54 27.04
N TYR A 317 -51.96 37.50 26.11
CA TYR A 317 -50.81 37.85 25.28
C TYR A 317 -49.97 38.95 25.96
N LYS A 318 -48.68 38.68 26.26
CA LYS A 318 -47.72 39.61 26.84
C LYS A 318 -46.62 39.95 25.84
N GLY A 319 -46.13 41.19 25.85
CA GLY A 319 -44.97 41.62 25.07
C GLY A 319 -43.92 42.23 25.97
N ALA A 320 -42.76 41.66 25.98
CA ALA A 320 -41.54 42.25 26.55
C ALA A 320 -40.68 42.80 25.41
N ILE A 321 -41.17 43.92 24.82
CA ILE A 321 -40.58 44.55 23.65
C ILE A 321 -40.05 45.92 24.07
N PRO A 322 -38.75 46.23 23.90
CA PRO A 322 -38.21 47.53 24.23
C PRO A 322 -38.90 48.69 23.51
N VAL A 323 -38.99 49.85 24.19
CA VAL A 323 -39.48 51.08 23.58
C VAL A 323 -38.46 51.64 22.58
N ALA A 324 -37.18 51.41 22.85
CA ALA A 324 -36.10 51.85 21.97
C ALA A 324 -36.06 50.95 20.70
N GLU A 325 -35.88 51.59 19.56
CA GLU A 325 -35.77 50.86 18.29
C GLU A 325 -34.55 49.98 18.24
N ILE A 326 -34.73 48.76 17.76
CA ILE A 326 -33.67 47.83 17.44
C ILE A 326 -33.61 47.67 15.93
N ALA A 327 -32.70 48.41 15.29
CA ALA A 327 -32.45 48.29 13.86
C ALA A 327 -31.68 47.00 13.56
N LEU A 328 -32.16 46.24 12.58
CA LEU A 328 -31.66 44.96 12.15
C LEU A 328 -31.58 44.96 10.63
N ASN A 329 -30.45 44.57 10.05
CA ASN A 329 -30.33 44.40 8.60
C ASN A 329 -30.73 42.97 8.25
N THR A 330 -31.97 42.74 7.84
CA THR A 330 -32.56 41.42 7.62
C THR A 330 -33.63 41.43 6.55
N SER A 331 -34.21 40.30 6.22
CA SER A 331 -35.39 40.23 5.38
C SER A 331 -36.65 40.37 6.21
N ASP A 332 -37.36 41.50 6.04
CA ASP A 332 -38.62 41.81 6.74
C ASP A 332 -39.70 40.71 6.54
N LYS A 333 -39.81 40.20 5.29
CA LYS A 333 -40.72 39.08 4.97
C LYS A 333 -40.44 37.86 5.87
N TYR A 334 -39.17 37.41 5.92
CA TYR A 334 -38.83 36.18 6.63
C TYR A 334 -38.78 36.36 8.14
N LEU A 335 -38.44 37.55 8.64
CA LEU A 335 -38.58 37.90 10.05
C LEU A 335 -40.06 37.84 10.46
N THR A 336 -40.94 38.37 9.64
CA THR A 336 -42.39 38.33 9.87
C THR A 336 -42.94 36.90 9.88
N ILE A 337 -42.53 36.05 8.91
CA ILE A 337 -42.92 34.63 8.84
C ILE A 337 -42.41 33.89 10.09
N LEU A 338 -41.14 34.09 10.48
CA LEU A 338 -40.55 33.48 11.67
C LEU A 338 -41.37 33.76 12.93
N ILE A 339 -41.64 35.05 13.22
CA ILE A 339 -42.35 35.45 14.42
C ILE A 339 -43.81 34.96 14.39
N SER A 340 -44.47 35.04 13.24
CA SER A 340 -45.85 34.55 13.11
C SER A 340 -45.96 33.03 13.27
N ALA A 341 -44.99 32.25 12.76
CA ALA A 341 -44.95 30.79 12.92
C ALA A 341 -44.70 30.37 14.38
N LEU A 342 -43.79 31.06 15.08
CA LEU A 342 -43.55 30.82 16.50
C LEU A 342 -44.76 31.14 17.36
N LEU A 343 -45.41 32.30 17.14
CA LEU A 343 -46.62 32.69 17.83
C LEU A 343 -47.81 31.76 17.50
N GLY A 344 -47.93 31.30 16.24
CA GLY A 344 -48.92 30.32 15.83
C GLY A 344 -48.77 28.99 16.52
N ASN A 345 -47.53 28.53 16.72
CA ASN A 345 -47.25 27.33 17.50
C ASN A 345 -47.62 27.51 18.98
N ALA A 346 -47.23 28.60 19.61
CA ALA A 346 -47.62 28.93 20.97
C ALA A 346 -49.14 28.96 21.17
N TYR A 347 -49.88 29.59 20.24
CA TYR A 347 -51.36 29.63 20.25
C TYR A 347 -51.99 28.24 20.14
N LYS A 348 -51.45 27.42 19.25
CA LYS A 348 -51.94 26.07 18.99
C LYS A 348 -51.83 25.17 20.23
N PHE A 349 -50.70 25.23 20.94
CA PHE A 349 -50.38 24.32 22.05
C PHE A 349 -50.72 24.87 23.44
N THR A 350 -51.24 26.11 23.54
CA THR A 350 -51.72 26.69 24.77
C THR A 350 -53.26 26.70 24.76
N GLN A 351 -53.88 26.01 25.71
CA GLN A 351 -55.34 26.07 25.88
C GLN A 351 -55.75 27.27 26.74
N GLU A 352 -55.12 27.42 27.87
CA GLU A 352 -55.29 28.51 28.81
C GLU A 352 -53.92 28.94 29.34
N GLY A 353 -53.73 30.23 29.68
CA GLY A 353 -52.51 30.76 30.24
C GLY A 353 -51.93 31.96 29.50
N THR A 354 -50.64 31.98 29.32
CA THR A 354 -49.92 33.15 28.76
C THR A 354 -49.08 32.77 27.55
N ILE A 355 -49.11 33.62 26.53
CA ILE A 355 -48.17 33.61 25.40
C ILE A 355 -47.40 34.92 25.48
N SER A 356 -46.06 34.85 25.58
CA SER A 356 -45.20 36.01 25.62
C SER A 356 -44.32 36.10 24.40
N LEU A 357 -44.12 37.29 23.86
CA LEU A 357 -43.14 37.61 22.82
C LEU A 357 -42.12 38.58 23.39
N GLU A 358 -40.88 38.17 23.37
CA GLU A 358 -39.76 38.95 23.88
C GLU A 358 -38.78 39.22 22.75
N CYS A 359 -38.18 40.39 22.72
CA CYS A 359 -37.07 40.70 21.85
C CYS A 359 -36.13 41.71 22.55
N ASP A 360 -34.84 41.54 22.39
CA ASP A 360 -33.83 42.50 22.86
C ASP A 360 -32.47 42.27 22.14
N ARG A 361 -31.53 43.12 22.46
CA ARG A 361 -30.14 43.00 22.04
C ARG A 361 -29.47 41.95 22.86
N LEU A 362 -28.63 41.16 22.18
CA LEU A 362 -27.75 40.18 22.82
C LEU A 362 -26.30 40.60 22.53
N GLY A 363 -25.76 41.51 23.37
CA GLY A 363 -24.51 42.21 23.09
C GLY A 363 -24.64 43.22 21.97
N ASP A 364 -23.54 43.58 21.31
CA ASP A 364 -23.53 44.65 20.32
C ASP A 364 -23.93 44.16 18.90
N ASP A 365 -23.63 42.92 18.58
CA ASP A 365 -23.74 42.38 17.20
C ASP A 365 -24.90 41.42 16.98
N ARG A 366 -25.67 41.06 18.00
CA ARG A 366 -26.77 40.10 17.88
C ARG A 366 -28.04 40.63 18.55
N VAL A 367 -29.16 40.07 18.12
CA VAL A 367 -30.47 40.26 18.73
C VAL A 367 -31.12 38.90 18.97
N PHE A 368 -32.04 38.83 19.90
CA PHE A 368 -32.86 37.65 20.06
C PHE A 368 -34.34 37.98 19.95
N VAL A 369 -35.10 37.00 19.49
CA VAL A 369 -36.57 36.96 19.55
C VAL A 369 -36.92 35.65 20.25
N ALA A 370 -37.71 35.72 21.28
CA ALA A 370 -38.21 34.58 22.02
C ALA A 370 -39.72 34.57 22.13
N VAL A 371 -40.31 33.41 21.88
CA VAL A 371 -41.72 33.17 22.14
C VAL A 371 -41.85 32.14 23.21
N ALA A 372 -42.53 32.47 24.32
CA ALA A 372 -42.75 31.53 25.41
C ALA A 372 -44.24 31.34 25.61
N ASP A 373 -44.64 30.13 25.87
CA ASP A 373 -46.01 29.71 26.16
C ASP A 373 -46.11 28.90 27.46
N THR A 374 -47.33 28.83 28.01
CA THR A 374 -47.59 27.99 29.19
C THR A 374 -48.39 26.74 28.81
N GLY A 375 -48.12 26.19 27.62
CA GLY A 375 -48.77 25.00 27.09
C GLY A 375 -48.18 23.69 27.59
N CYS A 376 -48.36 22.62 26.84
CA CYS A 376 -47.97 21.26 27.23
C CYS A 376 -46.46 21.04 27.30
N GLY A 377 -45.64 21.99 26.77
CA GLY A 377 -44.19 21.85 26.72
C GLY A 377 -43.70 20.83 25.69
N ILE A 378 -42.39 20.76 25.55
CA ILE A 378 -41.70 19.81 24.67
C ILE A 378 -40.66 19.02 25.50
N PRO A 379 -40.73 17.69 25.54
CA PRO A 379 -39.73 16.88 26.27
C PRO A 379 -38.30 17.16 25.78
N PRO A 380 -37.29 17.25 26.69
CA PRO A 380 -35.92 17.62 26.34
C PRO A 380 -35.27 16.71 25.27
N GLU A 381 -35.58 15.43 25.29
CA GLU A 381 -35.07 14.45 24.31
C GLU A 381 -35.61 14.69 22.89
N LYS A 382 -36.66 15.48 22.75
CA LYS A 382 -37.27 15.81 21.47
C LYS A 382 -36.93 17.21 20.95
N HIS A 383 -36.15 18.03 21.71
CA HIS A 383 -35.82 19.41 21.32
C HIS A 383 -35.13 19.53 19.95
N GLY A 384 -34.25 18.61 19.60
CA GLY A 384 -33.62 18.59 18.26
C GLY A 384 -34.56 18.08 17.18
N TYR A 385 -35.42 17.14 17.52
CA TYR A 385 -36.29 16.45 16.58
C TYR A 385 -37.45 17.30 16.09
N VAL A 386 -37.99 18.19 16.90
CA VAL A 386 -39.19 19.04 16.53
C VAL A 386 -38.89 20.03 15.41
N PHE A 387 -37.62 20.29 15.11
CA PHE A 387 -37.22 21.12 13.96
C PHE A 387 -37.01 20.29 12.67
N GLU A 388 -37.26 18.97 12.67
CA GLU A 388 -37.24 18.15 11.46
C GLU A 388 -38.55 18.29 10.67
N ARG A 389 -38.56 17.97 9.38
CA ARG A 389 -39.72 18.09 8.49
C ARG A 389 -40.85 17.15 8.93
N PHE A 390 -42.10 17.63 8.89
CA PHE A 390 -43.31 16.86 9.20
C PHE A 390 -43.29 16.22 10.59
N THR A 391 -42.53 16.79 11.51
CA THR A 391 -42.46 16.29 12.88
C THR A 391 -43.69 16.76 13.65
N LYS A 392 -44.37 15.80 14.23
CA LYS A 392 -45.47 16.01 15.19
C LYS A 392 -45.16 15.19 16.45
N LEU A 393 -45.32 15.80 17.63
CA LEU A 393 -45.16 15.10 18.90
C LEU A 393 -46.39 14.22 19.20
N ASP A 394 -47.55 14.68 18.77
CA ASP A 394 -48.79 13.94 18.77
C ASP A 394 -49.33 13.87 17.34
N PRO A 395 -49.55 12.65 16.78
CA PRO A 395 -50.08 12.45 15.44
C PRO A 395 -51.44 13.12 15.20
N PHE A 396 -52.24 13.28 16.25
CA PHE A 396 -53.57 13.88 16.17
C PHE A 396 -53.57 15.39 16.32
N SER A 397 -52.41 16.00 16.61
CA SER A 397 -52.35 17.45 16.75
C SER A 397 -52.55 18.14 15.40
N GLN A 398 -53.34 19.25 15.40
CA GLN A 398 -53.54 20.09 14.21
C GLN A 398 -52.19 20.64 13.70
N GLY A 399 -52.02 20.72 12.36
CA GLY A 399 -50.87 21.31 11.69
C GLY A 399 -50.07 20.30 10.89
N ASN A 400 -49.20 20.80 10.03
CA ASN A 400 -48.49 20.06 9.01
C ASN A 400 -47.08 19.64 9.42
N GLY A 401 -46.58 20.01 10.60
CA GLY A 401 -45.23 19.71 11.05
C GLY A 401 -44.12 20.41 10.25
N LEU A 402 -44.45 21.44 9.46
CA LEU A 402 -43.47 22.21 8.68
C LEU A 402 -43.08 23.53 9.35
N GLY A 403 -43.92 24.08 10.27
CA GLY A 403 -43.69 25.42 10.81
C GLY A 403 -42.36 25.62 11.51
N LEU A 404 -41.99 24.72 12.45
CA LEU A 404 -40.68 24.82 13.13
C LEU A 404 -39.51 24.53 12.19
N TYR A 405 -39.68 23.62 11.23
CA TYR A 405 -38.66 23.38 10.19
C TYR A 405 -38.45 24.64 9.33
N LEU A 406 -39.52 25.30 8.92
CA LEU A 406 -39.48 26.59 8.20
C LEU A 406 -38.72 27.65 9.04
N CYS A 407 -39.04 27.75 10.35
CA CYS A 407 -38.32 28.64 11.26
C CYS A 407 -36.82 28.37 11.27
N ARG A 408 -36.40 27.09 11.34
CA ARG A 408 -35.01 26.70 11.30
C ARG A 408 -34.36 27.10 9.96
N LEU A 409 -35.00 26.86 8.83
CA LEU A 409 -34.50 27.28 7.50
C LEU A 409 -34.30 28.79 7.42
N ILE A 410 -35.33 29.57 7.83
CA ILE A 410 -35.29 31.03 7.83
C ILE A 410 -34.10 31.52 8.66
N VAL A 411 -33.97 31.03 9.90
CA VAL A 411 -32.90 31.46 10.82
C VAL A 411 -31.53 31.07 10.27
N THR A 412 -31.41 29.91 9.64
CA THR A 412 -30.15 29.48 8.99
C THR A 412 -29.78 30.42 7.83
N HIS A 413 -30.71 30.78 6.96
CA HIS A 413 -30.48 31.72 5.87
C HIS A 413 -30.23 33.17 6.35
N LEU A 414 -30.68 33.51 7.53
CA LEU A 414 -30.39 34.79 8.21
C LEU A 414 -29.08 34.71 9.03
N HIS A 415 -28.32 33.61 8.93
CA HIS A 415 -27.06 33.36 9.66
C HIS A 415 -27.21 33.42 11.19
N GLY A 416 -28.39 33.01 11.68
CA GLY A 416 -28.74 32.95 13.10
C GLY A 416 -28.76 31.52 13.67
N GLU A 417 -29.28 31.43 14.89
CA GLU A 417 -29.48 30.17 15.61
C GLU A 417 -30.87 30.12 16.21
N ILE A 418 -31.52 28.94 16.22
CA ILE A 418 -32.81 28.70 16.83
C ILE A 418 -32.76 27.48 17.73
N TYR A 419 -33.30 27.59 18.95
CA TYR A 419 -33.30 26.47 19.91
C TYR A 419 -34.48 26.62 20.89
N ILE A 420 -34.75 25.54 21.62
CA ILE A 420 -35.72 25.53 22.74
C ILE A 420 -34.93 25.75 24.02
N ASP A 421 -35.38 26.69 24.83
CA ASP A 421 -34.78 26.99 26.12
C ASP A 421 -35.14 25.89 27.15
N SER A 422 -34.17 25.04 27.42
CA SER A 422 -34.32 23.92 28.39
C SER A 422 -34.46 24.40 29.84
N GLY A 423 -34.10 25.64 30.13
CA GLY A 423 -34.25 26.22 31.47
C GLY A 423 -35.67 26.74 31.76
N TYR A 424 -36.51 26.83 30.73
CA TYR A 424 -37.91 27.27 30.89
C TYR A 424 -38.81 26.10 31.24
N THR A 425 -39.45 26.16 32.40
CA THR A 425 -40.30 25.07 32.95
C THR A 425 -41.81 25.34 32.86
N GLY A 426 -42.22 26.52 32.39
CA GLY A 426 -43.62 26.91 32.33
C GLY A 426 -44.41 26.39 31.14
N GLY A 427 -43.81 25.73 30.21
CA GLY A 427 -44.33 25.28 28.92
C GLY A 427 -43.21 25.20 27.88
N THR A 428 -43.34 25.86 26.72
CA THR A 428 -42.27 25.92 25.70
C THR A 428 -41.76 27.35 25.54
N ARG A 429 -40.44 27.52 25.51
CA ARG A 429 -39.78 28.78 25.10
C ARG A 429 -38.82 28.53 23.95
N ILE A 430 -39.14 29.11 22.77
CA ILE A 430 -38.30 29.01 21.57
C ILE A 430 -37.59 30.35 21.39
N VAL A 431 -36.27 30.29 21.24
CA VAL A 431 -35.39 31.44 21.09
C VAL A 431 -34.76 31.42 19.72
N ALA A 432 -34.87 32.48 18.95
CA ALA A 432 -34.14 32.71 17.72
C ALA A 432 -33.15 33.86 17.94
N ILE A 433 -31.88 33.62 17.68
CA ILE A 433 -30.80 34.62 17.73
C ILE A 433 -30.41 34.96 16.30
N LEU A 434 -30.39 36.27 15.99
CA LEU A 434 -30.06 36.76 14.64
C LEU A 434 -28.90 37.76 14.71
N PRO A 435 -28.01 37.80 13.71
CA PRO A 435 -27.00 38.84 13.60
C PRO A 435 -27.69 40.18 13.33
N ARG A 436 -27.16 41.24 13.88
CA ARG A 436 -27.72 42.60 13.74
C ARG A 436 -27.32 43.30 12.45
N ARG A 437 -26.21 42.83 11.83
CA ARG A 437 -25.61 43.42 10.60
C ARG A 437 -26.25 42.91 9.35
#